data_884f514ffc143954513c465f911d1c93
#
_entry.id   884f514ffc143954513c465f911d1c93
#
_cell.length_a   1.000
_cell.length_b   1.000
_cell.length_c   1.000
_cell.angle_alpha   90.00
_cell.angle_beta   90.00
_cell.angle_gamma   90.00
#
_symmetry.space_group_name_H-M   'P 1'
#
loop_
_entity.id
_entity.type
_entity.pdbx_description
1 polymer ?
#
loop_
_entity_poly.entity_id
_entity_poly.type
_entity_poly.pdbx_seq_one_letter_code
_entity_poly.pdbx_strand_id
1 'polypeptide(L)'
;MPISFGKNTAQGIYAGIAIHNDCLRFVELDEENNPIRQETIPLTEGCIQNGSIKNFDMLEAAFAEIYKLVGKLREPVMIGLPNGDTIIRMINLPNMSIEDIRGTIDLNFDEYFPYPRPDAVFDTMRVITPADISNDRDEITALTVAAKKETIERILDIARKSGLPAGAVEPLSFSMLRALPEAREGLSIFANPDTVIAVYEGSGIFFRSANNLSGAQDILNTMQFIETTYRRERVNKLILSGLNFQIHTDSGINVVTITDEYLAAKSLALRNQEDAQKLELRPGEYVELERRRYSFNPKRLIFWGLLLGFVTLSIVTISFAWMKIRELDLALEEKRSSNTDLMTQRTILAKRNAELEKKQKETERVLEFLKGDIPVLEIMSAIERNCAPGVKLDNADFVRNEKTGVTVTIDGKAADEGMILSMTEGLKSSGAFSEVKLPISLRAMTGQVVFKLILRVKEVI
;
A
#
# COMPACT_ATOMS: atom_id res chain seq x y z
N MET A 1 -27.06 19.59 -14.89
CA MET A 1 -25.61 19.63 -14.60
C MET A 1 -25.27 18.39 -13.78
N PRO A 2 -24.48 17.46 -14.28
CA PRO A 2 -24.04 16.33 -13.49
C PRO A 2 -22.95 16.80 -12.55
N ILE A 3 -23.14 16.55 -11.26
CA ILE A 3 -22.13 16.77 -10.21
C ILE A 3 -21.07 15.67 -10.43
N SER A 4 -19.95 16.07 -11.01
CA SER A 4 -18.75 15.25 -11.07
C SER A 4 -18.23 15.09 -9.64
N PHE A 5 -18.46 13.91 -9.06
CA PHE A 5 -17.69 13.48 -7.89
C PHE A 5 -16.25 13.23 -8.35
N GLY A 6 -15.40 14.24 -8.15
CA GLY A 6 -13.98 14.11 -8.38
C GLY A 6 -13.44 12.89 -7.65
N LYS A 7 -12.76 12.01 -8.39
CA LYS A 7 -11.90 10.98 -7.82
C LYS A 7 -10.92 11.70 -6.90
N ASN A 8 -11.11 11.59 -5.59
CA ASN A 8 -10.10 11.92 -4.61
C ASN A 8 -9.01 10.83 -4.70
N THR A 9 -8.20 10.88 -5.73
CA THR A 9 -6.85 10.36 -5.66
C THR A 9 -6.14 11.24 -4.64
N ALA A 10 -5.66 10.65 -3.55
CA ALA A 10 -4.74 11.33 -2.66
C ALA A 10 -3.51 11.68 -3.50
N GLN A 11 -3.47 12.93 -3.95
CA GLN A 11 -2.39 13.49 -4.75
C GLN A 11 -1.25 13.74 -3.76
N GLY A 12 -0.30 12.79 -3.71
CA GLY A 12 0.86 12.89 -2.85
C GLY A 12 1.95 13.72 -3.52
N ILE A 13 2.51 14.64 -2.79
CA ILE A 13 3.82 15.21 -3.13
C ILE A 13 4.83 14.10 -2.81
N TYR A 14 5.69 13.79 -3.76
CA TYR A 14 6.64 12.69 -3.63
C TYR A 14 8.03 13.24 -3.36
N ALA A 15 8.69 12.71 -2.33
CA ALA A 15 10.03 13.12 -1.97
C ALA A 15 10.98 11.91 -1.91
N GLY A 16 12.18 12.06 -2.43
CA GLY A 16 13.23 11.06 -2.42
C GLY A 16 14.51 11.59 -1.78
N ILE A 17 15.16 10.76 -0.97
CA ILE A 17 16.49 10.99 -0.42
C ILE A 17 17.42 9.89 -0.93
N ALA A 18 18.40 10.27 -1.75
CA ALA A 18 19.46 9.40 -2.24
C ALA A 18 20.70 9.55 -1.36
N ILE A 19 21.16 8.44 -0.79
CA ILE A 19 22.38 8.41 0.03
C ILE A 19 23.54 8.02 -0.90
N HIS A 20 24.37 9.00 -1.27
CA HIS A 20 25.59 8.82 -2.06
C HIS A 20 26.82 8.75 -1.16
N ASN A 21 27.98 8.40 -1.71
CA ASN A 21 29.23 8.29 -0.96
C ASN A 21 29.69 9.63 -0.34
N ASP A 22 29.39 10.74 -1.00
CA ASP A 22 29.88 12.09 -0.69
C ASP A 22 28.77 13.06 -0.25
N CYS A 23 27.51 12.73 -0.52
CA CYS A 23 26.40 13.64 -0.25
C CYS A 23 25.07 12.91 -0.07
N LEU A 24 24.11 13.59 0.57
CA LEU A 24 22.70 13.29 0.44
C LEU A 24 22.08 14.20 -0.62
N ARG A 25 21.29 13.65 -1.50
CA ARG A 25 20.46 14.43 -2.44
C ARG A 25 19.00 14.22 -2.13
N PHE A 26 18.30 15.33 -2.01
CA PHE A 26 16.86 15.38 -1.77
C PHE A 26 16.15 15.97 -3.00
N VAL A 27 15.04 15.37 -3.36
CA VAL A 27 14.14 15.91 -4.39
C VAL A 27 12.70 15.78 -3.90
N GLU A 28 11.92 16.83 -4.09
CA GLU A 28 10.47 16.83 -3.94
C GLU A 28 9.84 17.13 -5.30
N LEU A 29 8.87 16.32 -5.72
CA LEU A 29 8.18 16.43 -7.01
C LEU A 29 6.74 16.91 -6.83
N ASP A 30 6.23 17.64 -7.80
CA ASP A 30 4.81 17.94 -7.95
C ASP A 30 4.03 16.78 -8.58
N GLU A 31 2.75 17.02 -8.86
CA GLU A 31 1.84 16.05 -9.48
C GLU A 31 2.21 15.71 -10.93
N GLU A 32 2.88 16.62 -11.62
CA GLU A 32 3.38 16.44 -12.98
C GLU A 32 4.80 15.86 -13.01
N ASN A 33 5.36 15.47 -11.86
CA ASN A 33 6.73 14.96 -11.69
C ASN A 33 7.84 15.99 -11.96
N ASN A 34 7.53 17.29 -11.87
CA ASN A 34 8.55 18.33 -11.92
C ASN A 34 9.14 18.56 -10.52
N PRO A 35 10.45 18.84 -10.43
CA PRO A 35 11.07 19.13 -9.14
C PRO A 35 10.59 20.46 -8.57
N ILE A 36 9.98 20.42 -7.38
CA ILE A 36 9.61 21.60 -6.59
C ILE A 36 10.81 22.09 -5.79
N ARG A 37 11.55 21.14 -5.20
CA ARG A 37 12.74 21.40 -4.38
C ARG A 37 13.82 20.37 -4.67
N GLN A 38 15.05 20.84 -4.66
CA GLN A 38 16.25 20.03 -4.83
C GLN A 38 17.31 20.52 -3.86
N GLU A 39 17.83 19.65 -3.02
CA GLU A 39 18.84 19.99 -2.02
C GLU A 39 19.97 18.97 -2.03
N THR A 40 21.18 19.44 -1.83
CA THR A 40 22.38 18.59 -1.68
C THR A 40 23.08 18.93 -0.38
N ILE A 41 23.23 17.94 0.48
CA ILE A 41 23.98 18.04 1.75
C ILE A 41 25.26 17.23 1.63
N PRO A 42 26.42 17.86 1.69
CA PRO A 42 27.69 17.14 1.69
C PRO A 42 27.80 16.26 2.94
N LEU A 43 28.26 15.04 2.78
CA LEU A 43 28.58 14.16 3.89
C LEU A 43 30.02 14.36 4.34
N THR A 44 30.24 14.36 5.65
CA THR A 44 31.57 14.40 6.22
C THR A 44 32.35 13.13 5.83
N GLU A 45 33.62 13.28 5.52
CA GLU A 45 34.52 12.16 5.22
C GLU A 45 34.47 11.09 6.32
N GLY A 46 34.34 9.83 5.91
CA GLY A 46 34.17 8.71 6.82
C GLY A 46 32.73 8.36 7.17
N CYS A 47 31.73 9.15 6.76
CA CYS A 47 30.32 8.79 6.93
C CYS A 47 29.99 7.54 6.10
N ILE A 48 30.38 7.53 4.84
CA ILE A 48 30.22 6.40 3.93
C ILE A 48 31.60 5.96 3.42
N GLN A 49 31.87 4.68 3.45
CA GLN A 49 33.12 4.10 2.94
C GLN A 49 32.81 2.84 2.13
N ASN A 50 33.38 2.75 0.94
CA ASN A 50 33.13 1.66 0.01
C ASN A 50 31.63 1.39 -0.23
N GLY A 51 30.85 2.46 -0.35
CA GLY A 51 29.42 2.37 -0.56
C GLY A 51 28.61 1.89 0.64
N SER A 52 29.20 1.80 1.84
CA SER A 52 28.50 1.39 3.07
C SER A 52 28.51 2.49 4.12
N ILE A 53 27.43 2.65 4.85
CA ILE A 53 27.31 3.60 5.96
C ILE A 53 28.17 3.10 7.11
N LYS A 54 29.13 3.92 7.54
CA LYS A 54 30.04 3.63 8.67
C LYS A 54 29.74 4.46 9.90
N ASN A 55 29.23 5.68 9.71
CA ASN A 55 28.93 6.56 10.83
C ASN A 55 27.49 7.08 10.73
N PHE A 56 26.61 6.51 11.55
CA PHE A 56 25.20 6.86 11.58
C PHE A 56 24.93 8.22 12.25
N ASP A 57 25.80 8.69 13.14
CA ASP A 57 25.64 10.00 13.80
C ASP A 57 25.87 11.14 12.79
N MET A 58 26.87 10.98 11.90
CA MET A 58 27.09 11.91 10.79
C MET A 58 25.91 11.90 9.80
N LEU A 59 25.36 10.72 9.54
CA LEU A 59 24.19 10.59 8.70
C LEU A 59 22.95 11.26 9.32
N GLU A 60 22.74 11.10 10.64
CA GLU A 60 21.66 11.77 11.39
C GLU A 60 21.78 13.29 11.29
N ALA A 61 23.00 13.83 11.45
CA ALA A 61 23.25 15.26 11.29
C ALA A 61 22.88 15.76 9.87
N ALA A 62 23.23 15.01 8.84
CA ALA A 62 22.89 15.36 7.46
C ALA A 62 21.37 15.30 7.18
N PHE A 63 20.65 14.31 7.73
CA PHE A 63 19.18 14.26 7.65
C PHE A 63 18.52 15.44 8.38
N ALA A 64 19.05 15.80 9.55
CA ALA A 64 18.57 16.97 10.29
C ALA A 64 18.80 18.28 9.51
N GLU A 65 19.88 18.37 8.73
CA GLU A 65 20.15 19.51 7.86
C GLU A 65 19.18 19.58 6.69
N ILE A 66 18.88 18.45 6.04
CA ILE A 66 17.79 18.39 5.03
C ILE A 66 16.50 18.93 5.64
N TYR A 67 16.10 18.45 6.84
CA TYR A 67 14.85 18.89 7.46
C TYR A 67 14.83 20.40 7.75
N LYS A 68 15.97 21.01 8.12
CA LYS A 68 16.07 22.46 8.31
C LYS A 68 15.80 23.23 7.02
N LEU A 69 16.23 22.70 5.87
CA LEU A 69 16.04 23.34 4.57
C LEU A 69 14.62 23.11 4.03
N VAL A 70 14.10 21.90 4.12
CA VAL A 70 12.81 21.53 3.50
C VAL A 70 11.62 21.66 4.45
N GLY A 71 11.86 21.65 5.77
CA GLY A 71 10.81 21.70 6.77
C GLY A 71 9.92 20.45 6.80
N LYS A 72 8.71 20.59 7.31
CA LYS A 72 7.77 19.49 7.43
C LYS A 72 7.19 19.14 6.05
N LEU A 73 7.42 17.92 5.61
CA LEU A 73 6.80 17.37 4.40
C LEU A 73 5.37 16.87 4.67
N ARG A 74 4.55 16.82 3.64
CA ARG A 74 3.19 16.29 3.71
C ARG A 74 3.17 14.77 3.72
N GLU A 75 4.05 14.18 2.90
CA GLU A 75 4.16 12.73 2.69
C GLU A 75 5.51 12.20 3.20
N PRO A 76 5.60 10.92 3.55
CA PRO A 76 6.86 10.28 3.89
C PRO A 76 7.85 10.30 2.72
N VAL A 77 9.15 10.28 3.06
CA VAL A 77 10.23 10.26 2.06
C VAL A 77 10.58 8.84 1.62
N MET A 78 10.97 8.69 0.36
CA MET A 78 11.56 7.45 -0.17
C MET A 78 13.08 7.51 0.02
N ILE A 79 13.67 6.51 0.67
CA ILE A 79 15.10 6.49 0.98
C ILE A 79 15.81 5.45 0.12
N GLY A 80 16.83 5.89 -0.61
CA GLY A 80 17.71 5.03 -1.40
C GLY A 80 18.98 4.69 -0.62
N LEU A 81 19.23 3.40 -0.44
CA LEU A 81 20.42 2.88 0.24
C LEU A 81 21.62 2.82 -0.69
N PRO A 82 22.83 3.11 -0.20
CA PRO A 82 24.04 2.90 -0.97
C PRO A 82 24.30 1.42 -1.26
N ASN A 83 25.02 1.15 -2.34
CA ASN A 83 25.18 -0.21 -2.89
C ASN A 83 25.88 -1.19 -1.94
N GLY A 84 26.77 -0.71 -1.08
CA GLY A 84 27.48 -1.57 -0.13
C GLY A 84 26.64 -2.06 1.05
N ASP A 85 25.48 -1.45 1.28
CA ASP A 85 24.55 -1.85 2.34
C ASP A 85 23.43 -2.74 1.82
N THR A 86 23.41 -3.02 0.52
CA THR A 86 22.42 -3.90 -0.13
C THR A 86 23.10 -4.97 -0.98
N ILE A 87 22.51 -6.14 -1.05
CA ILE A 87 22.92 -7.21 -1.96
C ILE A 87 21.77 -7.51 -2.89
N ILE A 88 22.03 -7.39 -4.19
CA ILE A 88 21.07 -7.70 -5.24
C ILE A 88 21.48 -9.02 -5.88
N ARG A 89 20.54 -9.95 -6.01
CA ARG A 89 20.71 -11.26 -6.65
C ARG A 89 19.63 -11.51 -7.69
N MET A 90 20.04 -12.07 -8.81
CA MET A 90 19.15 -12.67 -9.79
C MET A 90 19.09 -14.17 -9.52
N ILE A 91 17.92 -14.68 -9.17
CA ILE A 91 17.73 -16.07 -8.76
C ILE A 91 16.77 -16.72 -9.75
N ASN A 92 17.21 -17.80 -10.40
CA ASN A 92 16.38 -18.58 -11.32
C ASN A 92 15.62 -19.62 -10.51
N LEU A 93 14.33 -19.66 -10.65
CA LEU A 93 13.42 -20.57 -9.94
C LEU A 93 12.41 -21.18 -10.92
N PRO A 94 11.81 -22.32 -10.60
CA PRO A 94 10.67 -22.82 -11.35
C PRO A 94 9.54 -21.77 -11.42
N ASN A 95 8.72 -21.83 -12.45
CA ASN A 95 7.59 -20.90 -12.59
C ASN A 95 6.57 -21.12 -11.47
N MET A 96 6.47 -20.16 -10.57
CA MET A 96 5.60 -20.20 -9.38
C MET A 96 5.09 -18.80 -9.04
N SER A 97 4.16 -18.71 -8.07
CA SER A 97 3.63 -17.43 -7.61
C SER A 97 4.70 -16.60 -6.90
N ILE A 98 4.52 -15.26 -6.83
CA ILE A 98 5.48 -14.39 -6.13
C ILE A 98 5.56 -14.72 -4.63
N GLU A 99 4.48 -15.21 -4.05
CA GLU A 99 4.41 -15.66 -2.66
C GLU A 99 5.26 -16.91 -2.43
N ASP A 100 5.18 -17.87 -3.35
CA ASP A 100 5.98 -19.10 -3.31
C ASP A 100 7.47 -18.79 -3.56
N ILE A 101 7.77 -17.88 -4.50
CA ILE A 101 9.14 -17.37 -4.70
C ILE A 101 9.69 -16.82 -3.39
N ARG A 102 8.93 -15.94 -2.72
CA ARG A 102 9.34 -15.34 -1.45
C ARG A 102 9.55 -16.41 -0.38
N GLY A 103 8.63 -17.37 -0.26
CA GLY A 103 8.75 -18.50 0.67
C GLY A 103 9.97 -19.37 0.39
N THR A 104 10.24 -19.67 -0.87
CA THR A 104 11.40 -20.46 -1.29
C THR A 104 12.72 -19.77 -0.95
N ILE A 105 12.80 -18.45 -1.23
CA ILE A 105 13.99 -17.65 -0.90
C ILE A 105 14.15 -17.52 0.61
N ASP A 106 13.05 -17.36 1.35
CA ASP A 106 13.07 -17.25 2.82
C ASP A 106 13.63 -18.54 3.46
N LEU A 107 13.20 -19.69 2.97
CA LEU A 107 13.65 -21.01 3.47
C LEU A 107 15.13 -21.30 3.15
N ASN A 108 15.62 -20.83 2.01
CA ASN A 108 16.98 -21.07 1.54
C ASN A 108 17.83 -19.80 1.58
N PHE A 109 17.49 -18.87 2.46
CA PHE A 109 18.07 -17.53 2.49
C PHE A 109 19.60 -17.54 2.59
N ASP A 110 20.15 -18.39 3.46
CA ASP A 110 21.59 -18.51 3.73
C ASP A 110 22.40 -19.03 2.51
N GLU A 111 21.74 -19.65 1.52
CA GLU A 111 22.38 -20.05 0.25
C GLU A 111 22.59 -18.86 -0.69
N TYR A 112 21.72 -17.85 -0.61
CA TYR A 112 21.74 -16.72 -1.51
C TYR A 112 22.44 -15.49 -0.91
N PHE A 113 22.41 -15.34 0.42
CA PHE A 113 22.89 -14.14 1.09
C PHE A 113 23.83 -14.45 2.24
N PRO A 114 24.87 -13.60 2.48
CA PRO A 114 25.90 -13.83 3.50
C PRO A 114 25.46 -13.41 4.91
N TYR A 115 24.19 -13.18 5.14
CA TYR A 115 23.64 -12.79 6.43
C TYR A 115 22.77 -13.92 6.98
N PRO A 116 22.79 -14.19 8.31
CA PRO A 116 21.79 -15.05 8.93
C PRO A 116 20.39 -14.47 8.67
N ARG A 117 19.45 -15.34 8.34
CA ARG A 117 18.07 -14.91 8.00
C ARG A 117 17.42 -13.98 9.04
N PRO A 118 17.57 -14.20 10.39
CA PRO A 118 17.00 -13.31 11.41
C PRO A 118 17.56 -11.87 11.38
N ASP A 119 18.81 -11.72 10.93
CA ASP A 119 19.53 -10.45 10.89
C ASP A 119 19.35 -9.69 9.57
N ALA A 120 18.53 -10.22 8.66
CA ALA A 120 18.32 -9.67 7.34
C ALA A 120 16.86 -9.25 7.10
N VAL A 121 16.71 -8.22 6.29
CA VAL A 121 15.46 -7.89 5.59
C VAL A 121 15.68 -8.13 4.12
N PHE A 122 14.67 -8.67 3.44
CA PHE A 122 14.72 -8.87 1.99
C PHE A 122 13.37 -8.65 1.34
N ASP A 123 13.42 -8.34 0.06
CA ASP A 123 12.25 -8.33 -0.80
C ASP A 123 12.60 -8.92 -2.16
N THR A 124 11.61 -9.41 -2.87
CA THR A 124 11.80 -10.06 -4.16
C THR A 124 10.68 -9.69 -5.12
N MET A 125 11.02 -9.63 -6.40
CA MET A 125 10.07 -9.43 -7.48
C MET A 125 10.46 -10.27 -8.70
N ARG A 126 9.47 -10.64 -9.49
CA ARG A 126 9.71 -11.27 -10.80
C ARG A 126 10.20 -10.20 -11.78
N VAL A 127 11.21 -10.52 -12.55
CA VAL A 127 11.69 -9.71 -13.66
C VAL A 127 11.59 -10.48 -14.96
N ILE A 128 11.44 -9.75 -16.07
CA ILE A 128 11.40 -10.32 -17.42
C ILE A 128 12.81 -10.25 -17.99
N THR A 129 13.35 -11.37 -18.39
CA THR A 129 14.64 -11.46 -19.07
C THR A 129 14.45 -11.85 -20.53
N PRO A 130 15.45 -11.62 -21.41
CA PRO A 130 15.40 -12.13 -22.79
C PRO A 130 15.18 -13.64 -22.89
N ALA A 131 15.59 -14.40 -21.88
CA ALA A 131 15.38 -15.84 -21.82
C ALA A 131 13.92 -16.25 -21.57
N ASP A 132 13.16 -15.43 -20.83
CA ASP A 132 11.76 -15.70 -20.52
C ASP A 132 10.85 -15.56 -21.76
N ILE A 133 11.23 -14.69 -22.72
CA ILE A 133 10.46 -14.46 -23.95
C ILE A 133 10.60 -15.63 -24.95
N SER A 134 11.69 -16.36 -24.88
CA SER A 134 11.94 -17.47 -25.79
C SER A 134 11.14 -18.76 -25.53
N ASN A 135 10.28 -18.75 -24.50
CA ASN A 135 9.35 -19.84 -24.10
C ASN A 135 10.01 -21.23 -23.91
N ASP A 136 11.31 -21.29 -23.72
CA ASP A 136 12.07 -22.53 -23.73
C ASP A 136 12.35 -23.10 -22.32
N ARG A 137 11.91 -22.40 -21.27
CA ARG A 137 12.16 -22.81 -19.89
C ARG A 137 10.93 -22.59 -19.01
N ASP A 138 10.58 -23.63 -18.23
CA ASP A 138 9.63 -23.53 -17.09
C ASP A 138 10.25 -22.79 -15.88
N GLU A 139 11.17 -21.89 -16.14
CA GLU A 139 11.90 -21.12 -15.13
C GLU A 139 11.54 -19.63 -15.23
N ILE A 140 11.57 -18.97 -14.12
CA ILE A 140 11.42 -17.51 -13.99
C ILE A 140 12.66 -16.94 -13.32
N THR A 141 12.95 -15.67 -13.59
CA THR A 141 14.00 -14.94 -12.90
C THR A 141 13.38 -14.04 -11.81
N ALA A 142 13.84 -14.22 -10.58
CA ALA A 142 13.50 -13.36 -9.45
C ALA A 142 14.66 -12.42 -9.12
N LEU A 143 14.40 -11.12 -9.13
CA LEU A 143 15.30 -10.12 -8.56
C LEU A 143 15.04 -10.05 -7.08
N THR A 144 16.04 -10.37 -6.28
CA THR A 144 15.95 -10.36 -4.82
C THR A 144 16.99 -9.43 -4.24
N VAL A 145 16.58 -8.63 -3.29
CA VAL A 145 17.42 -7.69 -2.57
C VAL A 145 17.39 -8.01 -1.10
N ALA A 146 18.56 -8.03 -0.46
CA ALA A 146 18.70 -8.15 0.97
C ALA A 146 19.59 -7.06 1.55
N ALA A 147 19.30 -6.68 2.80
CA ALA A 147 20.10 -5.76 3.59
C ALA A 147 20.13 -6.21 5.06
N LYS A 148 21.11 -5.74 5.83
CA LYS A 148 21.14 -5.98 7.27
C LYS A 148 19.99 -5.27 7.95
N LYS A 149 19.22 -6.00 8.76
CA LYS A 149 18.06 -5.46 9.50
C LYS A 149 18.46 -4.27 10.39
N GLU A 150 19.58 -4.38 11.10
CA GLU A 150 20.12 -3.31 11.95
C GLU A 150 20.37 -2.01 11.16
N THR A 151 20.95 -2.09 9.97
CA THR A 151 21.19 -0.92 9.10
C THR A 151 19.90 -0.23 8.74
N ILE A 152 18.88 -1.02 8.34
CA ILE A 152 17.56 -0.48 7.97
C ILE A 152 16.90 0.18 9.17
N GLU A 153 16.88 -0.48 10.33
CA GLU A 153 16.26 0.05 11.55
C GLU A 153 16.90 1.36 11.99
N ARG A 154 18.24 1.47 11.92
CA ARG A 154 18.97 2.71 12.22
C ARG A 154 18.60 3.84 11.27
N ILE A 155 18.51 3.57 9.98
CA ILE A 155 18.09 4.57 8.98
C ILE A 155 16.66 5.04 9.21
N LEU A 156 15.74 4.12 9.52
CA LEU A 156 14.36 4.44 9.84
C LEU A 156 14.26 5.31 11.10
N ASP A 157 15.09 5.03 12.12
CA ASP A 157 15.16 5.82 13.34
C ASP A 157 15.72 7.22 13.09
N ILE A 158 16.79 7.34 12.29
CA ILE A 158 17.37 8.62 11.88
C ILE A 158 16.33 9.46 11.13
N ALA A 159 15.70 8.89 10.13
CA ALA A 159 14.68 9.57 9.34
C ALA A 159 13.52 10.06 10.22
N ARG A 160 13.04 9.22 11.14
CA ARG A 160 11.99 9.56 12.10
C ARG A 160 12.39 10.68 13.05
N LYS A 161 13.58 10.59 13.67
CA LYS A 161 14.12 11.60 14.60
C LYS A 161 14.32 12.94 13.91
N SER A 162 14.76 12.92 12.67
CA SER A 162 14.96 14.13 11.86
C SER A 162 13.64 14.73 11.34
N GLY A 163 12.47 14.11 11.59
CA GLY A 163 11.19 14.62 11.12
C GLY A 163 10.86 14.30 9.66
N LEU A 164 11.62 13.40 9.04
CA LEU A 164 11.48 12.91 7.66
C LEU A 164 11.14 11.41 7.64
N PRO A 165 9.93 11.01 8.08
CA PRO A 165 9.60 9.59 8.19
C PRO A 165 9.71 8.88 6.84
N ALA A 166 10.29 7.68 6.83
CA ALA A 166 10.51 6.91 5.61
C ALA A 166 9.22 6.21 5.15
N GLY A 167 8.77 6.51 3.94
CA GLY A 167 7.66 5.85 3.27
C GLY A 167 8.06 4.54 2.58
N ALA A 168 9.34 4.41 2.19
CA ALA A 168 9.94 3.18 1.72
C ALA A 168 11.47 3.28 1.82
N VAL A 169 12.11 2.11 1.84
CA VAL A 169 13.57 1.98 1.78
C VAL A 169 13.91 0.95 0.69
N GLU A 170 14.79 1.33 -0.24
CA GLU A 170 15.16 0.46 -1.36
C GLU A 170 16.60 0.69 -1.83
N PRO A 171 17.20 -0.22 -2.61
CA PRO A 171 18.53 0.00 -3.17
C PRO A 171 18.53 1.17 -4.13
N LEU A 172 19.52 2.05 -4.02
CA LEU A 172 19.64 3.22 -4.88
C LEU A 172 19.84 2.83 -6.35
N SER A 173 20.66 1.82 -6.61
CA SER A 173 20.90 1.30 -7.96
C SER A 173 19.63 0.81 -8.64
N PHE A 174 18.76 0.12 -7.91
CA PHE A 174 17.48 -0.35 -8.46
C PHE A 174 16.52 0.81 -8.74
N SER A 175 16.43 1.77 -7.82
CA SER A 175 15.48 2.88 -7.95
C SER A 175 15.71 3.73 -9.19
N MET A 176 16.97 3.89 -9.62
CA MET A 176 17.34 4.71 -10.78
C MET A 176 16.66 4.30 -12.07
N LEU A 177 16.29 3.02 -12.22
CA LEU A 177 15.63 2.52 -13.43
C LEU A 177 14.30 3.22 -13.76
N ARG A 178 13.60 3.74 -12.74
CA ARG A 178 12.32 4.45 -12.93
C ARG A 178 12.45 5.77 -13.67
N ALA A 179 13.57 6.43 -13.53
CA ALA A 179 13.83 7.72 -14.17
C ALA A 179 14.58 7.58 -15.51
N LEU A 180 14.67 6.35 -16.06
CA LEU A 180 15.35 6.05 -17.32
C LEU A 180 14.34 5.63 -18.40
N PRO A 181 13.58 6.57 -18.99
CA PRO A 181 12.68 6.23 -20.10
C PRO A 181 13.41 5.62 -21.28
N GLU A 182 14.68 5.98 -21.49
CA GLU A 182 15.55 5.45 -22.54
C GLU A 182 15.82 3.95 -22.41
N ALA A 183 15.70 3.39 -21.20
CA ALA A 183 15.95 1.97 -20.93
C ALA A 183 14.70 1.09 -21.06
N ARG A 184 13.56 1.65 -21.46
CA ARG A 184 12.27 0.93 -21.53
C ARG A 184 12.13 0.01 -22.75
N GLU A 185 12.99 0.15 -23.76
CA GLU A 185 12.93 -0.61 -25.00
C GLU A 185 14.23 -1.35 -25.27
N GLY A 186 14.13 -2.65 -25.47
CA GLY A 186 15.25 -3.53 -25.81
C GLY A 186 16.26 -3.69 -24.68
N LEU A 187 17.44 -4.17 -25.05
CA LEU A 187 18.56 -4.39 -24.11
C LEU A 187 19.47 -3.17 -24.05
N SER A 188 19.59 -2.57 -22.88
CA SER A 188 20.45 -1.41 -22.63
C SER A 188 21.38 -1.63 -21.44
N ILE A 189 22.47 -0.86 -21.38
CA ILE A 189 23.35 -0.79 -20.21
C ILE A 189 23.27 0.62 -19.62
N PHE A 190 22.91 0.70 -18.35
CA PHE A 190 23.06 1.92 -17.57
C PHE A 190 24.33 1.85 -16.74
N ALA A 191 25.11 2.91 -16.74
CA ALA A 191 26.32 3.01 -15.93
C ALA A 191 26.45 4.39 -15.26
N ASN A 192 26.82 4.38 -13.99
CA ASN A 192 27.22 5.53 -13.23
C ASN A 192 28.50 5.20 -12.42
N PRO A 193 29.14 6.12 -11.66
CA PRO A 193 30.36 5.84 -10.91
C PRO A 193 30.28 4.63 -9.99
N ASP A 194 29.12 4.33 -9.43
CA ASP A 194 28.95 3.34 -8.37
C ASP A 194 28.28 2.05 -8.87
N THR A 195 27.78 2.01 -10.11
CA THR A 195 26.96 0.89 -10.59
C THR A 195 26.98 0.71 -12.10
N VAL A 196 26.92 -0.55 -12.56
CA VAL A 196 26.59 -0.92 -13.93
C VAL A 196 25.39 -1.87 -13.91
N ILE A 197 24.36 -1.53 -14.66
CA ILE A 197 23.09 -2.29 -14.70
C ILE A 197 22.78 -2.65 -16.15
N ALA A 198 22.50 -3.92 -16.43
CA ALA A 198 21.85 -4.27 -17.69
C ALA A 198 20.34 -4.21 -17.49
N VAL A 199 19.66 -3.57 -18.43
CA VAL A 199 18.22 -3.32 -18.39
C VAL A 199 17.58 -3.89 -19.67
N TYR A 200 16.55 -4.68 -19.50
CA TYR A 200 15.75 -5.23 -20.58
C TYR A 200 14.28 -4.86 -20.39
N GLU A 201 13.70 -4.20 -21.38
CA GLU A 201 12.29 -3.73 -21.32
C GLU A 201 11.97 -2.97 -20.01
N GLY A 202 12.89 -2.12 -19.57
CA GLY A 202 12.77 -1.34 -18.33
C GLY A 202 13.04 -2.12 -17.03
N SER A 203 13.30 -3.42 -17.11
CA SER A 203 13.62 -4.26 -15.94
C SER A 203 15.11 -4.47 -15.80
N GLY A 204 15.66 -4.27 -14.59
CA GLY A 204 17.05 -4.60 -14.31
C GLY A 204 17.27 -6.11 -14.29
N ILE A 205 18.10 -6.61 -15.19
CA ILE A 205 18.40 -8.04 -15.34
C ILE A 205 19.81 -8.41 -14.90
N PHE A 206 20.66 -7.43 -14.60
CA PHE A 206 22.00 -7.62 -14.07
C PHE A 206 22.42 -6.37 -13.31
N PHE A 207 23.00 -6.55 -12.14
CA PHE A 207 23.47 -5.47 -11.27
C PHE A 207 24.91 -5.74 -10.85
N ARG A 208 25.78 -4.77 -11.05
CA ARG A 208 27.17 -4.80 -10.58
C ARG A 208 27.50 -3.51 -9.86
N SER A 209 27.88 -3.62 -8.58
CA SER A 209 28.47 -2.49 -7.85
C SER A 209 29.86 -2.18 -8.39
N ALA A 210 30.16 -0.92 -8.53
CA ALA A 210 31.48 -0.40 -8.87
C ALA A 210 31.97 0.52 -7.74
N ASN A 211 33.25 0.57 -7.53
CA ASN A 211 33.89 1.53 -6.61
C ASN A 211 34.55 2.60 -7.46
N ASN A 212 33.81 3.66 -7.78
CA ASN A 212 34.26 4.76 -8.62
C ASN A 212 34.76 4.29 -10.00
N LEU A 213 33.80 4.01 -10.87
CA LEU A 213 34.07 3.52 -12.21
C LEU A 213 34.98 4.51 -12.97
N SER A 214 36.25 4.14 -13.19
CA SER A 214 37.28 5.03 -13.71
C SER A 214 37.58 4.87 -15.20
N GLY A 215 36.97 3.89 -15.88
CA GLY A 215 37.23 3.62 -17.29
C GLY A 215 36.13 2.87 -18.04
N ALA A 216 36.14 3.01 -19.34
CA ALA A 216 35.18 2.40 -20.26
C ALA A 216 35.24 0.87 -20.27
N GLN A 217 36.40 0.28 -20.00
CA GLN A 217 36.65 -1.16 -20.16
C GLN A 217 35.71 -2.00 -19.28
N ASP A 218 35.41 -1.56 -18.09
CA ASP A 218 34.49 -2.25 -17.19
C ASP A 218 33.07 -2.32 -17.73
N ILE A 219 32.61 -1.25 -18.38
CA ILE A 219 31.30 -1.19 -19.00
C ILE A 219 31.28 -2.12 -20.25
N LEU A 220 32.33 -2.05 -21.07
CA LEU A 220 32.46 -2.89 -22.25
C LEU A 220 32.52 -4.39 -21.87
N ASN A 221 33.26 -4.75 -20.83
CA ASN A 221 33.31 -6.11 -20.31
C ASN A 221 31.94 -6.58 -19.85
N THR A 222 31.19 -5.72 -19.15
CA THR A 222 29.82 -6.04 -18.72
C THR A 222 28.90 -6.21 -19.91
N MET A 223 29.00 -5.34 -20.92
CA MET A 223 28.24 -5.45 -22.15
C MET A 223 28.51 -6.79 -22.86
N GLN A 224 29.77 -7.14 -23.04
CA GLN A 224 30.18 -8.40 -23.65
C GLN A 224 29.67 -9.61 -22.83
N PHE A 225 29.74 -9.56 -21.52
CA PHE A 225 29.19 -10.59 -20.65
C PHE A 225 27.69 -10.77 -20.87
N ILE A 226 26.93 -9.69 -20.89
CA ILE A 226 25.47 -9.70 -21.08
C ILE A 226 25.11 -10.23 -22.48
N GLU A 227 25.75 -9.78 -23.52
CA GLU A 227 25.55 -10.28 -24.91
C GLU A 227 25.92 -11.76 -25.07
N THR A 228 26.91 -12.24 -24.30
CA THR A 228 27.27 -13.66 -24.29
C THR A 228 26.22 -14.48 -23.51
N THR A 229 25.68 -13.93 -22.45
CA THR A 229 24.65 -14.59 -21.62
C THR A 229 23.31 -14.67 -22.36
N TYR A 230 22.90 -13.56 -23.00
CA TYR A 230 21.64 -13.44 -23.75
C TYR A 230 21.90 -13.39 -25.26
N ARG A 231 22.42 -14.46 -25.84
CA ARG A 231 22.96 -14.54 -27.22
C ARG A 231 22.04 -14.05 -28.31
N ARG A 232 20.74 -13.95 -28.09
CA ARG A 232 19.75 -13.48 -29.08
C ARG A 232 19.54 -11.98 -29.07
N GLU A 233 20.00 -11.30 -28.01
CA GLU A 233 19.81 -9.87 -27.81
C GLU A 233 21.17 -9.15 -27.93
N ARG A 234 21.13 -7.98 -28.55
CA ARG A 234 22.27 -7.07 -28.64
C ARG A 234 22.01 -5.82 -27.81
N VAL A 235 23.03 -5.34 -27.13
CA VAL A 235 22.95 -4.04 -26.44
C VAL A 235 22.82 -2.97 -27.54
N ASN A 236 21.69 -2.30 -27.57
CA ASN A 236 21.37 -1.24 -28.53
C ASN A 236 21.59 0.16 -27.96
N LYS A 237 21.68 0.29 -26.65
CA LYS A 237 21.79 1.58 -25.97
C LYS A 237 22.72 1.52 -24.76
N LEU A 238 23.53 2.55 -24.61
CA LEU A 238 24.39 2.77 -23.47
C LEU A 238 24.02 4.10 -22.81
N ILE A 239 23.55 4.05 -21.56
CA ILE A 239 23.08 5.20 -20.80
C ILE A 239 24.11 5.50 -19.73
N LEU A 240 24.72 6.68 -19.80
CA LEU A 240 25.81 7.10 -18.91
C LEU A 240 25.34 8.25 -18.02
N SER A 241 25.62 8.18 -16.72
CA SER A 241 25.30 9.24 -15.76
C SER A 241 26.48 9.53 -14.86
N GLY A 242 26.90 10.81 -14.76
CA GLY A 242 27.95 11.25 -13.85
C GLY A 242 29.35 10.67 -14.13
N LEU A 243 29.61 10.19 -15.35
CA LEU A 243 30.91 9.66 -15.74
C LEU A 243 31.72 10.71 -16.52
N ASN A 244 33.02 10.81 -16.19
CA ASN A 244 33.93 11.83 -16.72
C ASN A 244 34.76 11.33 -17.90
N PHE A 245 34.41 10.19 -18.52
CA PHE A 245 35.13 9.64 -19.67
C PHE A 245 34.16 9.33 -20.80
N GLN A 246 34.66 9.37 -22.01
CA GLN A 246 33.90 8.99 -23.21
C GLN A 246 34.07 7.52 -23.51
N ILE A 247 33.01 6.88 -23.98
CA ILE A 247 33.04 5.51 -24.43
C ILE A 247 32.92 5.51 -25.96
N HIS A 248 33.90 4.92 -26.61
CA HIS A 248 33.87 4.68 -28.04
C HIS A 248 33.31 3.26 -28.24
N THR A 249 32.15 3.18 -28.83
CA THR A 249 31.47 1.92 -29.14
C THR A 249 31.49 1.71 -30.65
N ASP A 250 31.33 0.46 -31.06
CA ASP A 250 31.15 0.12 -32.48
C ASP A 250 29.90 0.84 -33.04
N SER A 251 29.92 1.06 -34.38
CA SER A 251 28.84 1.72 -35.09
C SER A 251 27.54 0.93 -34.95
N GLY A 252 26.60 1.45 -34.17
CA GLY A 252 25.26 0.86 -33.94
C GLY A 252 24.72 0.96 -32.52
N ILE A 253 25.55 1.33 -31.54
CA ILE A 253 25.12 1.52 -30.18
C ILE A 253 24.82 3.00 -29.94
N ASN A 254 23.60 3.31 -29.49
CA ASN A 254 23.21 4.67 -29.12
C ASN A 254 23.72 5.00 -27.71
N VAL A 255 24.60 6.01 -27.60
CA VAL A 255 25.13 6.47 -26.31
C VAL A 255 24.35 7.70 -25.87
N VAL A 256 23.68 7.59 -24.74
CA VAL A 256 22.91 8.66 -24.08
C VAL A 256 23.64 9.07 -22.82
N THR A 257 23.93 10.38 -22.66
CA THR A 257 24.54 10.90 -21.42
C THR A 257 23.50 11.69 -20.63
N ILE A 258 23.32 11.31 -19.36
CA ILE A 258 22.43 11.98 -18.41
C ILE A 258 23.29 12.85 -17.50
N THR A 259 22.99 14.14 -17.46
CA THR A 259 23.70 15.13 -16.64
C THR A 259 22.95 15.52 -15.38
N ASP A 260 21.78 14.92 -15.15
CA ASP A 260 20.96 15.21 -13.95
C ASP A 260 21.60 14.60 -12.70
N GLU A 261 22.16 15.45 -11.85
CA GLU A 261 22.78 15.04 -10.58
C GLU A 261 21.74 14.48 -9.59
N TYR A 262 20.49 14.88 -9.73
CA TYR A 262 19.39 14.46 -8.85
C TYR A 262 18.64 13.22 -9.38
N LEU A 263 19.10 12.59 -10.46
CA LEU A 263 18.48 11.42 -11.09
C LEU A 263 18.06 10.36 -10.04
N ALA A 264 18.95 10.03 -9.11
CA ALA A 264 18.72 9.01 -8.11
C ALA A 264 17.61 9.42 -7.11
N ALA A 265 17.64 10.64 -6.59
CA ALA A 265 16.62 11.14 -5.66
C ALA A 265 15.27 11.34 -6.36
N LYS A 266 15.28 11.80 -7.62
CA LYS A 266 14.09 11.91 -8.47
C LYS A 266 13.45 10.55 -8.71
N SER A 267 14.24 9.53 -9.02
CA SER A 267 13.73 8.16 -9.24
C SER A 267 13.13 7.55 -7.98
N LEU A 268 13.64 7.86 -6.80
CA LEU A 268 13.00 7.47 -5.54
C LEU A 268 11.63 8.14 -5.37
N ALA A 269 11.54 9.43 -5.63
CA ALA A 269 10.28 10.17 -5.56
C ALA A 269 9.22 9.65 -6.54
N LEU A 270 9.62 9.07 -7.68
CA LEU A 270 8.74 8.45 -8.67
C LEU A 270 8.18 7.07 -8.25
N ARG A 271 8.54 6.53 -7.08
CA ARG A 271 8.11 5.19 -6.62
C ARG A 271 6.59 5.00 -6.59
N ASN A 272 5.82 6.05 -6.35
CA ASN A 272 4.38 5.94 -6.21
C ASN A 272 3.60 5.90 -7.54
N GLN A 273 4.27 6.02 -8.68
CA GLN A 273 3.63 5.81 -9.98
C GLN A 273 3.07 4.38 -10.10
N GLU A 274 1.94 4.23 -10.80
CA GLU A 274 1.22 2.95 -10.90
C GLU A 274 2.08 1.82 -11.49
N ASP A 275 2.87 2.13 -12.51
CA ASP A 275 3.72 1.17 -13.23
C ASP A 275 5.14 1.02 -12.63
N ALA A 276 5.42 1.68 -11.50
CA ALA A 276 6.75 1.63 -10.91
C ALA A 276 7.04 0.26 -10.28
N GLN A 277 8.14 -0.36 -10.69
CA GLN A 277 8.68 -1.52 -9.98
C GLN A 277 9.06 -1.11 -8.55
N LYS A 278 8.67 -1.91 -7.57
CA LYS A 278 8.78 -1.57 -6.14
C LYS A 278 9.43 -2.72 -5.38
N LEU A 279 10.50 -2.40 -4.66
CA LEU A 279 11.08 -3.23 -3.63
C LEU A 279 10.92 -2.55 -2.28
N GLU A 280 10.81 -3.29 -1.19
CA GLU A 280 10.58 -2.74 0.14
C GLU A 280 11.46 -3.44 1.17
N LEU A 281 12.42 -2.70 1.73
CA LEU A 281 13.34 -3.22 2.74
C LEU A 281 12.95 -2.84 4.17
N ARG A 282 11.83 -2.15 4.39
CA ARG A 282 11.37 -1.90 5.76
C ARG A 282 10.84 -3.21 6.36
N PRO A 283 11.20 -3.54 7.62
CA PRO A 283 10.62 -4.68 8.31
C PRO A 283 9.09 -4.60 8.36
N GLY A 284 8.40 -5.74 8.22
CA GLY A 284 6.93 -5.79 8.16
C GLY A 284 6.22 -5.11 9.33
N GLU A 285 6.83 -5.15 10.50
CA GLU A 285 6.35 -4.46 11.72
C GLU A 285 6.24 -2.94 11.54
N TYR A 286 7.19 -2.31 10.84
CA TYR A 286 7.14 -0.87 10.54
C TYR A 286 6.03 -0.54 9.53
N VAL A 287 5.84 -1.36 8.53
CA VAL A 287 4.79 -1.19 7.52
C VAL A 287 3.40 -1.31 8.16
N GLU A 288 3.20 -2.25 9.09
CA GLU A 288 1.94 -2.41 9.82
C GLU A 288 1.64 -1.26 10.78
N LEU A 289 2.66 -0.75 11.50
CA LEU A 289 2.51 0.40 12.39
C LEU A 289 2.09 1.66 11.63
N GLU A 290 2.63 1.87 10.45
CA GLU A 290 2.22 2.98 9.59
C GLU A 290 0.83 2.78 9.01
N ARG A 291 0.49 1.59 8.52
CA ARG A 291 -0.89 1.29 8.08
C ARG A 291 -1.91 1.58 9.18
N ARG A 292 -1.60 1.28 10.44
CA ARG A 292 -2.48 1.61 11.59
C ARG A 292 -2.58 3.12 11.83
N ARG A 293 -1.49 3.88 11.65
CA ARG A 293 -1.50 5.35 11.80
C ARG A 293 -2.26 6.05 10.67
N TYR A 294 -2.08 5.62 9.42
CA TYR A 294 -2.75 6.19 8.24
C TYR A 294 -4.16 5.64 8.00
N SER A 295 -4.54 4.52 8.62
CA SER A 295 -5.93 4.03 8.58
C SER A 295 -6.91 4.89 9.39
N PHE A 296 -6.41 5.90 10.10
CA PHE A 296 -7.23 6.90 10.75
C PHE A 296 -7.80 7.85 9.69
N ASN A 297 -8.84 7.38 9.01
CA ASN A 297 -9.52 8.12 7.96
C ASN A 297 -10.39 9.22 8.62
N PRO A 298 -10.03 10.51 8.52
CA PRO A 298 -10.81 11.60 9.15
C PRO A 298 -12.24 11.63 8.62
N LYS A 299 -12.50 11.12 7.41
CA LYS A 299 -13.86 10.97 6.86
C LYS A 299 -14.71 9.97 7.65
N ARG A 300 -14.09 8.92 8.19
CA ARG A 300 -14.79 7.99 9.10
C ARG A 300 -15.13 8.66 10.43
N LEU A 301 -14.25 9.48 10.97
CA LEU A 301 -14.51 10.21 12.22
C LEU A 301 -15.63 11.24 12.04
N ILE A 302 -15.63 11.96 10.91
CA ILE A 302 -16.71 12.88 10.53
C ILE A 302 -18.02 12.11 10.35
N PHE A 303 -17.99 10.97 9.67
CA PHE A 303 -19.16 10.11 9.48
C PHE A 303 -19.74 9.60 10.82
N TRP A 304 -18.89 9.11 11.72
CA TRP A 304 -19.30 8.68 13.05
C TRP A 304 -19.77 9.86 13.93
N GLY A 305 -19.13 11.03 13.79
CA GLY A 305 -19.56 12.27 14.47
C GLY A 305 -20.93 12.72 13.97
N LEU A 306 -21.20 12.71 12.68
CA LEU A 306 -22.50 13.02 12.11
C LEU A 306 -23.57 11.99 12.50
N LEU A 307 -23.21 10.71 12.49
CA LEU A 307 -24.12 9.64 12.93
C LEU A 307 -24.49 9.79 14.43
N LEU A 308 -23.50 10.08 15.25
CA LEU A 308 -23.73 10.33 16.70
C LEU A 308 -24.59 11.58 16.92
N GLY A 309 -24.32 12.65 16.17
CA GLY A 309 -25.13 13.87 16.18
C GLY A 309 -26.56 13.63 15.74
N PHE A 310 -26.78 12.81 14.72
CA PHE A 310 -28.12 12.42 14.26
C PHE A 310 -28.88 11.57 15.30
N VAL A 311 -28.19 10.61 15.93
CA VAL A 311 -28.76 9.78 17.00
C VAL A 311 -29.13 10.63 18.21
N THR A 312 -28.26 11.55 18.65
CA THR A 312 -28.56 12.44 19.79
C THR A 312 -29.71 13.38 19.47
N LEU A 313 -29.78 13.95 18.27
CA LEU A 313 -30.88 14.79 17.83
C LEU A 313 -32.20 14.00 17.81
N SER A 314 -32.17 12.75 17.34
CA SER A 314 -33.34 11.86 17.34
C SER A 314 -33.84 11.54 18.75
N ILE A 315 -32.92 11.28 19.71
CA ILE A 315 -33.28 11.05 21.12
C ILE A 315 -33.89 12.29 21.71
N VAL A 316 -33.35 13.48 21.48
CA VAL A 316 -33.90 14.75 21.97
C VAL A 316 -35.29 15.01 21.40
N THR A 317 -35.51 14.79 20.11
CA THR A 317 -36.82 14.99 19.47
C THR A 317 -37.85 13.99 19.98
N ILE A 318 -37.47 12.71 20.21
CA ILE A 318 -38.34 11.69 20.77
C ILE A 318 -38.67 12.03 22.23
N SER A 319 -37.70 12.47 23.04
CA SER A 319 -37.92 12.87 24.44
C SER A 319 -38.82 14.10 24.53
N PHE A 320 -38.66 15.08 23.63
CA PHE A 320 -39.54 16.25 23.56
C PHE A 320 -40.97 15.88 23.14
N ALA A 321 -41.12 14.99 22.17
CA ALA A 321 -42.44 14.47 21.77
C ALA A 321 -43.11 13.69 22.93
N TRP A 322 -42.35 12.90 23.69
CA TRP A 322 -42.86 12.16 24.84
C TRP A 322 -43.31 13.08 25.99
N MET A 323 -42.54 14.16 26.22
CA MET A 323 -42.89 15.19 27.21
C MET A 323 -44.19 15.93 26.84
N LYS A 324 -44.36 16.25 25.54
CA LYS A 324 -45.56 16.85 25.00
C LYS A 324 -46.79 15.92 25.05
N ILE A 325 -46.61 14.63 24.82
CA ILE A 325 -47.66 13.63 24.99
C ILE A 325 -48.09 13.54 26.46
N ARG A 326 -47.16 13.54 27.39
CA ARG A 326 -47.42 13.49 28.81
C ARG A 326 -48.14 14.76 29.31
N GLU A 327 -47.78 15.93 28.81
CA GLU A 327 -48.43 17.20 29.10
C GLU A 327 -49.90 17.22 28.59
N LEU A 328 -50.10 16.63 27.39
CA LEU A 328 -51.43 16.44 26.82
C LEU A 328 -52.29 15.43 27.58
N ASP A 329 -51.68 14.33 28.05
CA ASP A 329 -52.39 13.33 28.87
C ASP A 329 -52.85 13.91 30.23
N LEU A 330 -52.00 14.72 30.89
CA LEU A 330 -52.37 15.40 32.11
C LEU A 330 -53.48 16.43 31.89
N ALA A 331 -53.44 17.18 30.78
CA ALA A 331 -54.48 18.14 30.40
C ALA A 331 -55.80 17.43 30.00
N LEU A 332 -55.74 16.19 29.50
CA LEU A 332 -56.90 15.34 29.22
C LEU A 332 -57.52 14.78 30.51
N GLU A 333 -56.72 14.42 31.51
CA GLU A 333 -57.22 13.98 32.84
C GLU A 333 -57.93 15.12 33.60
N GLU A 334 -57.39 16.34 33.51
CA GLU A 334 -58.01 17.53 34.14
C GLU A 334 -59.35 17.88 33.49
N LYS A 335 -59.50 17.69 32.17
CA LYS A 335 -60.78 17.85 31.45
C LYS A 335 -61.76 16.70 31.65
N ARG A 336 -61.31 15.49 31.96
CA ARG A 336 -62.18 14.36 32.34
C ARG A 336 -62.91 14.52 33.65
N SER A 337 -62.34 15.35 34.56
CA SER A 337 -62.96 15.61 35.87
C SER A 337 -64.07 16.69 35.85
N SER A 338 -64.15 17.47 34.77
CA SER A 338 -65.28 18.41 34.56
C SER A 338 -66.36 17.81 33.66
N ASN A 339 -67.36 17.28 34.28
CA ASN A 339 -68.50 16.57 33.70
C ASN A 339 -69.43 17.52 32.97
N THR A 340 -69.45 17.46 31.61
CA THR A 340 -70.63 17.74 30.72
C THR A 340 -70.17 17.78 29.27
N ASP A 341 -70.18 16.69 28.58
CA ASP A 341 -70.38 16.53 27.12
C ASP A 341 -69.80 15.22 26.61
N LEU A 342 -70.34 14.12 27.02
CA LEU A 342 -69.92 12.77 26.60
C LEU A 342 -70.09 12.49 25.12
N MET A 343 -70.94 13.20 24.42
CA MET A 343 -71.20 12.97 22.97
C MET A 343 -70.20 13.70 22.06
N THR A 344 -69.76 14.91 22.44
CA THR A 344 -68.76 15.66 21.68
C THR A 344 -67.36 15.07 21.89
N GLN A 345 -67.08 14.54 23.06
CA GLN A 345 -65.81 13.86 23.39
C GLN A 345 -65.62 12.55 22.60
N ARG A 346 -66.66 11.76 22.35
CA ARG A 346 -66.54 10.54 21.52
C ARG A 346 -66.20 10.84 20.07
N THR A 347 -66.72 11.89 19.48
CA THR A 347 -66.45 12.26 18.11
C THR A 347 -65.03 12.84 17.91
N ILE A 348 -64.53 13.57 18.93
CA ILE A 348 -63.15 14.09 18.93
C ILE A 348 -62.14 12.98 19.18
N LEU A 349 -62.46 12.02 20.07
CA LEU A 349 -61.63 10.82 20.30
C LEU A 349 -61.53 9.92 19.07
N ALA A 350 -62.64 9.71 18.37
CA ALA A 350 -62.68 8.91 17.13
C ALA A 350 -61.87 9.55 16.01
N LYS A 351 -61.93 10.89 15.84
CA LYS A 351 -61.10 11.60 14.87
C LYS A 351 -59.61 11.52 15.22
N ARG A 352 -59.29 11.62 16.48
CA ARG A 352 -57.88 11.61 16.92
C ARG A 352 -57.24 10.22 16.87
N ASN A 353 -58.02 9.19 17.15
CA ASN A 353 -57.57 7.80 16.97
C ASN A 353 -57.29 7.50 15.48
N ALA A 354 -58.15 8.01 14.60
CA ALA A 354 -57.95 7.86 13.14
C ALA A 354 -56.67 8.65 12.66
N GLU A 355 -56.37 9.79 13.26
CA GLU A 355 -55.10 10.54 12.98
C GLU A 355 -53.90 9.83 13.59
N LEU A 356 -54.00 9.25 14.77
CA LEU A 356 -52.94 8.43 15.38
C LEU A 356 -52.64 7.16 14.57
N GLU A 357 -53.69 6.45 14.15
CA GLU A 357 -53.54 5.30 13.22
C GLU A 357 -52.90 5.68 11.90
N LYS A 358 -53.20 6.88 11.39
CA LYS A 358 -52.56 7.39 10.19
C LYS A 358 -51.08 7.70 10.42
N LYS A 359 -50.75 8.35 11.52
CA LYS A 359 -49.35 8.63 11.92
C LYS A 359 -48.58 7.34 12.25
N GLN A 360 -49.24 6.37 12.88
CA GLN A 360 -48.67 5.08 13.18
C GLN A 360 -48.33 4.31 11.91
N LYS A 361 -49.25 4.31 10.91
CA LYS A 361 -49.01 3.77 9.59
C LYS A 361 -47.93 4.52 8.81
N GLU A 362 -47.80 5.83 8.99
CA GLU A 362 -46.71 6.60 8.39
C GLU A 362 -45.37 6.28 9.10
N THR A 363 -45.36 6.10 10.41
CA THR A 363 -44.16 5.71 11.17
C THR A 363 -43.77 4.25 10.86
N GLU A 364 -44.75 3.36 10.74
CA GLU A 364 -44.51 1.98 10.30
C GLU A 364 -43.98 1.91 8.85
N ARG A 365 -44.50 2.75 7.94
CA ARG A 365 -43.96 2.86 6.59
C ARG A 365 -42.51 3.39 6.55
N VAL A 366 -42.21 4.37 7.41
CA VAL A 366 -40.83 4.87 7.55
C VAL A 366 -39.92 3.81 8.17
N LEU A 367 -40.41 3.06 9.16
CA LEU A 367 -39.68 1.91 9.73
C LEU A 367 -39.52 0.75 8.75
N GLU A 368 -40.53 0.50 7.92
CA GLU A 368 -40.46 -0.50 6.84
C GLU A 368 -39.50 -0.05 5.72
N PHE A 369 -39.47 1.24 5.39
CA PHE A 369 -38.49 1.81 4.46
C PHE A 369 -37.06 1.72 5.02
N LEU A 370 -36.87 1.95 6.33
CA LEU A 370 -35.58 1.77 7.00
C LEU A 370 -35.20 0.29 7.20
N LYS A 371 -36.17 -0.63 7.27
CA LYS A 371 -35.94 -2.08 7.30
C LYS A 371 -35.68 -2.68 5.93
N GLY A 372 -36.01 -1.98 4.87
CA GLY A 372 -35.77 -2.41 3.47
C GLY A 372 -34.33 -2.25 3.03
N ASP A 373 -33.47 -1.57 3.73
CA ASP A 373 -32.05 -1.53 3.49
C ASP A 373 -31.36 -2.73 4.16
N ILE A 374 -30.34 -3.23 3.48
CA ILE A 374 -29.56 -4.42 3.82
C ILE A 374 -29.45 -4.55 5.35
N PRO A 375 -29.86 -5.68 5.96
CA PRO A 375 -29.79 -5.87 7.41
C PRO A 375 -28.32 -6.10 7.86
N VAL A 376 -27.53 -5.05 7.68
CA VAL A 376 -26.06 -5.06 7.88
C VAL A 376 -25.72 -5.53 9.29
N LEU A 377 -26.50 -5.10 10.29
CA LEU A 377 -26.24 -5.45 11.69
C LEU A 377 -26.47 -6.95 11.97
N GLU A 378 -27.50 -7.55 11.38
CA GLU A 378 -27.79 -8.97 11.54
C GLU A 378 -26.75 -9.82 10.82
N ILE A 379 -26.39 -9.39 9.61
CA ILE A 379 -25.36 -10.05 8.81
C ILE A 379 -24.00 -9.96 9.53
N MET A 380 -23.62 -8.78 10.02
CA MET A 380 -22.37 -8.60 10.76
C MET A 380 -22.36 -9.41 12.06
N SER A 381 -23.46 -9.46 12.81
CA SER A 381 -23.56 -10.28 14.02
C SER A 381 -23.46 -11.78 13.75
N ALA A 382 -23.96 -12.23 12.59
CA ALA A 382 -23.81 -13.62 12.16
C ALA A 382 -22.36 -13.94 11.77
N ILE A 383 -21.68 -13.01 11.13
CA ILE A 383 -20.26 -13.13 10.79
C ILE A 383 -19.41 -13.16 12.07
N GLU A 384 -19.63 -12.24 12.99
CA GLU A 384 -18.88 -12.11 14.23
C GLU A 384 -19.03 -13.35 15.14
N ARG A 385 -20.23 -13.90 15.28
CA ARG A 385 -20.47 -15.14 16.06
C ARG A 385 -19.74 -16.36 15.50
N ASN A 386 -19.42 -16.37 14.22
CA ASN A 386 -18.73 -17.49 13.55
C ASN A 386 -17.26 -17.17 13.29
N CYS A 387 -16.75 -16.02 13.77
CA CYS A 387 -15.36 -15.65 13.66
C CYS A 387 -14.52 -16.42 14.69
N ALA A 388 -13.61 -17.26 14.22
CA ALA A 388 -12.75 -18.05 15.09
C ALA A 388 -11.76 -17.13 15.84
N PRO A 389 -11.38 -17.45 17.12
CA PRO A 389 -10.34 -16.70 17.83
C PRO A 389 -9.03 -16.71 17.03
N GLY A 390 -8.50 -15.53 16.69
CA GLY A 390 -7.29 -15.39 15.87
C GLY A 390 -7.53 -15.02 14.41
N VAL A 391 -8.78 -14.91 13.96
CA VAL A 391 -9.14 -14.33 12.67
C VAL A 391 -9.42 -12.84 12.84
N LYS A 392 -8.81 -12.01 12.00
CA LYS A 392 -9.05 -10.55 11.91
C LYS A 392 -9.70 -10.22 10.59
N LEU A 393 -10.81 -9.51 10.64
CA LEU A 393 -11.50 -8.98 9.47
C LEU A 393 -11.00 -7.54 9.23
N ASP A 394 -10.50 -7.28 8.03
CA ASP A 394 -9.95 -5.97 7.64
C ASP A 394 -11.00 -5.09 6.95
N ASN A 395 -11.87 -5.70 6.12
CA ASN A 395 -12.92 -5.00 5.37
C ASN A 395 -14.14 -5.90 5.12
N ALA A 396 -15.33 -5.30 5.01
CA ALA A 396 -16.56 -5.97 4.61
C ALA A 396 -17.36 -5.07 3.66
N ASP A 397 -17.43 -5.46 2.39
CA ASP A 397 -18.16 -4.76 1.34
C ASP A 397 -19.51 -5.42 1.11
N PHE A 398 -20.59 -4.61 1.16
CA PHE A 398 -21.97 -5.05 0.94
C PHE A 398 -22.45 -4.57 -0.42
N VAL A 399 -22.80 -5.51 -1.28
CA VAL A 399 -23.32 -5.20 -2.62
C VAL A 399 -24.68 -5.86 -2.77
N ARG A 400 -25.70 -5.04 -3.05
CA ARG A 400 -27.04 -5.53 -3.41
C ARG A 400 -27.16 -5.62 -4.92
N ASN A 401 -27.56 -6.78 -5.42
CA ASN A 401 -27.84 -7.01 -6.82
C ASN A 401 -29.29 -7.48 -6.95
N GLU A 402 -30.06 -6.83 -7.81
CA GLU A 402 -31.50 -7.16 -8.02
C GLU A 402 -31.76 -8.62 -8.43
N LYS A 403 -30.78 -9.29 -9.05
CA LYS A 403 -30.92 -10.68 -9.51
C LYS A 403 -30.38 -11.74 -8.56
N THR A 404 -29.45 -11.35 -7.66
CA THR A 404 -28.70 -12.31 -6.82
C THR A 404 -28.78 -12.03 -5.33
N GLY A 405 -29.56 -11.02 -4.92
CA GLY A 405 -29.70 -10.63 -3.52
C GLY A 405 -28.47 -9.88 -2.98
N VAL A 406 -28.27 -9.92 -1.66
CA VAL A 406 -27.16 -9.24 -1.00
C VAL A 406 -25.94 -10.15 -0.97
N THR A 407 -24.83 -9.64 -1.48
CA THR A 407 -23.52 -10.29 -1.44
C THR A 407 -22.61 -9.50 -0.52
N VAL A 408 -21.95 -10.17 0.41
CA VAL A 408 -20.96 -9.60 1.33
C VAL A 408 -19.59 -10.17 0.97
N THR A 409 -18.64 -9.29 0.73
CA THR A 409 -17.26 -9.66 0.49
C THR A 409 -16.43 -9.25 1.70
N ILE A 410 -15.75 -10.20 2.32
CA ILE A 410 -14.93 -9.99 3.52
C ILE A 410 -13.47 -10.25 3.17
N ASP A 411 -12.62 -9.28 3.47
CA ASP A 411 -11.17 -9.43 3.43
C ASP A 411 -10.63 -9.51 4.87
N GLY A 412 -9.71 -10.43 5.14
CA GLY A 412 -9.19 -10.63 6.49
C GLY A 412 -7.89 -11.44 6.54
N LYS A 413 -7.40 -11.63 7.77
CA LYS A 413 -6.17 -12.34 8.10
C LYS A 413 -6.42 -13.36 9.21
N ALA A 414 -5.80 -14.51 9.12
CA ALA A 414 -5.84 -15.56 10.13
C ALA A 414 -4.43 -16.06 10.46
N ALA A 415 -4.29 -16.64 11.64
CA ALA A 415 -3.01 -17.20 12.07
C ALA A 415 -2.66 -18.49 11.30
N ASP A 416 -3.65 -19.26 10.88
CA ASP A 416 -3.47 -20.46 10.04
C ASP A 416 -4.70 -20.71 9.15
N GLU A 417 -4.53 -21.60 8.18
CA GLU A 417 -5.56 -21.97 7.20
C GLU A 417 -6.75 -22.73 7.84
N GLY A 418 -6.50 -23.50 8.90
CA GLY A 418 -7.52 -24.26 9.61
C GLY A 418 -8.58 -23.37 10.26
N MET A 419 -8.18 -22.18 10.73
CA MET A 419 -9.10 -21.18 11.29
C MET A 419 -10.03 -20.61 10.24
N ILE A 420 -9.55 -20.39 9.01
CA ILE A 420 -10.37 -19.89 7.89
C ILE A 420 -11.39 -20.95 7.49
N LEU A 421 -10.96 -22.20 7.41
CA LEU A 421 -11.85 -23.34 7.11
C LEU A 421 -12.92 -23.50 8.18
N SER A 422 -12.55 -23.47 9.46
CA SER A 422 -13.49 -23.53 10.59
C SER A 422 -14.51 -22.39 10.57
N MET A 423 -14.07 -21.15 10.31
CA MET A 423 -14.96 -20.00 10.14
C MET A 423 -15.89 -20.20 8.93
N THR A 424 -15.37 -20.71 7.82
CA THR A 424 -16.15 -20.97 6.61
C THR A 424 -17.23 -22.03 6.83
N GLU A 425 -16.93 -23.08 7.57
CA GLU A 425 -17.88 -24.13 7.97
C GLU A 425 -18.93 -23.60 8.96
N GLY A 426 -18.50 -22.79 9.94
CA GLY A 426 -19.41 -22.12 10.85
C GLY A 426 -20.40 -21.22 10.13
N LEU A 427 -19.94 -20.43 9.18
CA LEU A 427 -20.80 -19.57 8.35
C LEU A 427 -21.74 -20.36 7.46
N LYS A 428 -21.34 -21.49 6.90
CA LYS A 428 -22.20 -22.39 6.13
C LYS A 428 -23.30 -23.03 7.01
N SER A 429 -22.95 -23.42 8.24
CA SER A 429 -23.88 -24.08 9.16
C SER A 429 -24.82 -23.08 9.88
N SER A 430 -24.51 -21.78 9.87
CA SER A 430 -25.33 -20.73 10.51
C SER A 430 -26.72 -20.55 9.88
N GLY A 431 -26.91 -21.03 8.65
CA GLY A 431 -28.17 -20.87 7.93
C GLY A 431 -28.48 -19.46 7.43
N ALA A 432 -27.66 -18.49 7.79
CA ALA A 432 -27.81 -17.08 7.40
C ALA A 432 -27.39 -16.80 5.95
N PHE A 433 -26.54 -17.65 5.37
CA PHE A 433 -25.98 -17.48 4.05
C PHE A 433 -26.41 -18.63 3.12
N SER A 434 -26.81 -18.28 1.90
CA SER A 434 -27.18 -19.26 0.85
C SER A 434 -25.94 -19.84 0.17
N GLU A 435 -24.87 -19.08 0.15
CA GLU A 435 -23.61 -19.48 -0.48
C GLU A 435 -22.42 -18.85 0.27
N VAL A 436 -21.40 -19.66 0.55
CA VAL A 436 -20.15 -19.22 1.18
C VAL A 436 -19.00 -19.72 0.30
N LYS A 437 -18.33 -18.81 -0.39
CA LYS A 437 -17.21 -19.09 -1.29
C LYS A 437 -15.92 -18.55 -0.72
N LEU A 438 -14.93 -19.39 -0.62
CA LEU A 438 -13.55 -19.02 -0.37
C LEU A 438 -12.78 -19.13 -1.71
N PRO A 439 -12.57 -18.04 -2.46
CA PRO A 439 -11.75 -18.08 -3.67
C PRO A 439 -10.33 -18.54 -3.31
N ILE A 440 -9.76 -19.43 -4.11
CA ILE A 440 -8.43 -20.02 -3.89
C ILE A 440 -7.36 -18.93 -4.16
N SER A 441 -7.20 -18.00 -3.24
CA SER A 441 -6.11 -17.02 -3.23
C SER A 441 -5.63 -16.79 -1.80
N LEU A 442 -5.33 -17.89 -1.11
CA LEU A 442 -4.66 -17.83 0.19
C LEU A 442 -3.22 -17.37 -0.04
N ARG A 443 -2.89 -16.16 0.42
CA ARG A 443 -1.54 -15.60 0.33
C ARG A 443 -0.90 -15.66 1.71
N ALA A 444 0.05 -16.58 1.89
CA ALA A 444 0.85 -16.61 3.11
C ALA A 444 1.85 -15.42 3.09
N MET A 445 1.69 -14.48 4.01
CA MET A 445 2.66 -13.43 4.29
C MET A 445 3.12 -13.58 5.74
N THR A 446 4.41 -13.86 5.95
CA THR A 446 5.10 -13.81 7.26
C THR A 446 4.23 -14.25 8.45
N GLY A 447 3.83 -15.55 8.48
CA GLY A 447 3.13 -16.12 9.64
C GLY A 447 1.63 -15.81 9.75
N GLN A 448 1.04 -15.16 8.77
CA GLN A 448 -0.42 -14.94 8.68
C GLN A 448 -0.92 -15.26 7.27
N VAL A 449 -2.12 -15.84 7.19
CA VAL A 449 -2.80 -16.15 5.93
C VAL A 449 -3.84 -15.08 5.65
N VAL A 450 -3.67 -14.37 4.53
CA VAL A 450 -4.68 -13.41 4.05
C VAL A 450 -5.73 -14.16 3.24
N PHE A 451 -7.00 -13.88 3.50
CA PHE A 451 -8.11 -14.52 2.81
C PHE A 451 -9.15 -13.51 2.34
N LYS A 452 -9.90 -13.92 1.33
CA LYS A 452 -11.08 -13.22 0.84
C LYS A 452 -12.25 -14.19 0.84
N LEU A 453 -13.34 -13.81 1.48
CA LEU A 453 -14.53 -14.63 1.60
C LEU A 453 -15.71 -13.93 0.92
N ILE A 454 -16.46 -14.64 0.11
CA ILE A 454 -17.66 -14.13 -0.54
C ILE A 454 -18.86 -14.88 0.01
N LEU A 455 -19.76 -14.12 0.63
CA LEU A 455 -20.97 -14.62 1.26
C LEU A 455 -22.18 -14.09 0.49
N ARG A 456 -23.13 -14.96 0.21
CA ARG A 456 -24.43 -14.56 -0.30
C ARG A 456 -25.46 -14.73 0.81
N VAL A 457 -26.12 -13.66 1.17
CA VAL A 457 -27.15 -13.68 2.23
C VAL A 457 -28.37 -14.45 1.71
N LYS A 458 -28.92 -15.30 2.56
CA LYS A 458 -30.16 -16.00 2.25
C LYS A 458 -31.31 -14.99 2.38
N GLU A 459 -32.08 -14.78 1.32
CA GLU A 459 -33.30 -13.99 1.44
C GLU A 459 -34.21 -14.64 2.50
N VAL A 460 -34.48 -13.88 3.55
CA VAL A 460 -35.57 -14.25 4.47
C VAL A 460 -36.83 -13.83 3.77
N ILE A 461 -37.64 -14.81 3.38
CA ILE A 461 -38.97 -14.64 2.84
C ILE A 461 -39.87 -13.99 3.89
#